data_6e0397f4edca0e229627f69169d60630
#
_entry.id   6e0397f4edca0e229627f69169d60630
#
_cell.length_a   1.000
_cell.length_b   1.000
_cell.length_c   1.000
_cell.angle_alpha   90.00
_cell.angle_beta   90.00
_cell.angle_gamma   90.00
#
_symmetry.space_group_name_H-M   'P 1'
#
loop_
_entity.id
_entity.type
_entity.pdbx_description
1 polymer ?
#
loop_
_entity_poly.entity_id
_entity_poly.type
_entity_poly.pdbx_seq_one_letter_code
_entity_poly.pdbx_strand_id
1 'polypeptide(L)'
;FIISRPKSGYIVNYKPLNLSAPATTQPSAQSPGKEEADLIMEVYHSIEDSSITRFSLGIPEDVLLPIAKLNKELIKAMYSLPGSGTRYEDPQGNIRLRNYIARFAYSWNGNLTEDDIVTTTGVTNSISLALSVIARKGDTIAVESPVYFGILQLANSMGLRVLELPT
;
A
#
# COMPACT_ATOMS: atom_id res chain seq x y z
N PHE A 1 26.73 2.31 11.96
CA PHE A 1 25.78 1.35 12.53
C PHE A 1 26.47 0.19 13.29
N ILE A 2 27.66 -0.22 12.90
CA ILE A 2 28.41 -1.29 13.56
C ILE A 2 29.79 -0.73 13.93
N ILE A 3 30.16 -0.82 15.21
CA ILE A 3 31.49 -0.42 15.71
C ILE A 3 32.27 -1.70 16.05
N SER A 4 33.46 -1.82 15.50
CA SER A 4 34.42 -2.88 15.86
C SER A 4 35.06 -2.56 17.19
N ARG A 5 35.07 -3.52 18.13
CA ARG A 5 35.88 -3.47 19.34
C ARG A 5 37.03 -4.48 19.21
N PRO A 6 38.28 -4.02 19.25
CA PRO A 6 39.43 -4.92 19.22
C PRO A 6 39.30 -6.01 20.30
N LYS A 7 39.45 -7.28 19.90
CA LYS A 7 39.37 -8.48 20.77
C LYS A 7 37.99 -8.79 21.39
N SER A 8 36.92 -8.04 21.03
CA SER A 8 35.61 -8.12 21.67
C SER A 8 34.44 -8.24 20.68
N GLY A 9 34.70 -8.28 19.35
CA GLY A 9 33.68 -8.42 18.32
C GLY A 9 33.08 -7.10 17.81
N TYR A 10 31.85 -7.13 17.41
CA TYR A 10 31.13 -6.00 16.82
C TYR A 10 29.95 -5.59 17.70
N ILE A 11 29.72 -4.30 17.84
CA ILE A 11 28.58 -3.76 18.60
C ILE A 11 27.73 -2.93 17.65
N VAL A 12 26.43 -3.14 17.68
CA VAL A 12 25.47 -2.28 16.98
C VAL A 12 25.35 -0.97 17.74
N ASN A 13 25.84 0.11 17.13
CA ASN A 13 25.71 1.46 17.65
C ASN A 13 24.49 2.13 17.01
N TYR A 14 23.32 1.82 17.56
CA TYR A 14 22.09 2.50 17.19
C TYR A 14 21.97 3.80 17.96
N LYS A 15 22.15 4.93 17.26
CA LYS A 15 21.72 6.23 17.79
C LYS A 15 20.32 6.47 17.22
N PRO A 16 19.26 6.49 18.04
CA PRO A 16 17.95 6.92 17.57
C PRO A 16 18.11 8.35 17.01
N LEU A 17 17.75 8.54 15.76
CA LEU A 17 17.54 9.87 15.21
C LEU A 17 16.36 10.45 16.01
N ASN A 18 16.64 11.43 16.87
CA ASN A 18 15.60 12.28 17.41
C ASN A 18 15.06 13.14 16.25
N LEU A 19 14.18 12.57 15.46
CA LEU A 19 13.37 13.35 14.54
C LEU A 19 12.43 14.15 15.43
N SER A 20 12.61 15.47 15.45
CA SER A 20 11.59 16.36 16.00
C SER A 20 10.28 16.01 15.32
N ALA A 21 9.21 15.80 16.07
CA ALA A 21 7.90 15.62 15.48
C ALA A 21 7.66 16.75 14.47
N PRO A 22 7.24 16.44 13.24
CA PRO A 22 6.91 17.47 12.28
C PRO A 22 5.90 18.41 12.91
N ALA A 23 6.09 19.72 12.75
CA ALA A 23 5.11 20.69 13.21
C ALA A 23 3.79 20.36 12.55
N THR A 24 2.77 20.03 13.36
CA THR A 24 1.42 19.83 12.87
C THR A 24 0.91 21.16 12.34
N THR A 25 0.97 21.35 11.05
CA THR A 25 0.24 22.43 10.40
C THR A 25 -1.23 22.03 10.42
N GLN A 26 -2.02 22.73 11.24
CA GLN A 26 -3.48 22.59 11.12
C GLN A 26 -3.86 23.02 9.70
N PRO A 27 -4.55 22.18 8.94
CA PRO A 27 -5.04 22.57 7.63
C PRO A 27 -5.90 23.82 7.81
N SER A 28 -5.62 24.87 7.04
CA SER A 28 -6.42 26.07 7.04
C SER A 28 -7.83 25.70 6.62
N ALA A 29 -8.82 26.02 7.44
CA ALA A 29 -10.22 25.68 7.21
C ALA A 29 -10.87 26.40 6.00
N GLN A 30 -10.10 27.03 5.15
CA GLN A 30 -10.52 27.76 3.97
C GLN A 30 -9.66 27.39 2.76
N SER A 31 -9.93 26.23 2.18
CA SER A 31 -9.61 26.02 0.77
C SER A 31 -10.72 26.66 -0.07
N PRO A 32 -10.41 27.59 -0.98
CA PRO A 32 -11.41 28.09 -1.91
C PRO A 32 -11.91 26.93 -2.75
N GLY A 33 -13.22 26.72 -2.77
CA GLY A 33 -13.96 25.61 -3.32
C GLY A 33 -13.65 25.19 -4.76
N LYS A 34 -12.50 24.54 -4.94
CA LYS A 34 -12.37 23.57 -6.02
C LYS A 34 -13.13 22.33 -5.60
N GLU A 35 -13.98 21.82 -6.47
CA GLU A 35 -14.61 20.53 -6.22
C GLU A 35 -13.52 19.47 -5.99
N GLU A 36 -13.75 18.56 -5.08
CA GLU A 36 -12.78 17.50 -4.71
C GLU A 36 -12.30 16.72 -5.95
N ALA A 37 -13.20 16.55 -6.94
CA ALA A 37 -12.89 15.93 -8.23
C ALA A 37 -11.82 16.68 -9.03
N ASP A 38 -11.82 18.02 -9.00
CA ASP A 38 -10.85 18.84 -9.73
C ASP A 38 -9.45 18.74 -9.13
N LEU A 39 -9.35 18.67 -7.80
CA LEU A 39 -8.07 18.46 -7.11
C LEU A 39 -7.46 17.09 -7.44
N ILE A 40 -8.28 16.07 -7.52
CA ILE A 40 -7.85 14.72 -7.86
C ILE A 40 -7.36 14.66 -9.30
N MET A 41 -8.06 15.30 -10.23
CA MET A 41 -7.62 15.39 -11.63
C MET A 41 -6.30 16.16 -11.77
N GLU A 42 -6.09 17.22 -10.98
CA GLU A 42 -4.82 17.95 -10.94
C GLU A 42 -3.66 17.06 -10.45
N VAL A 43 -3.90 16.23 -9.45
CA VAL A 43 -2.91 15.23 -9.01
C VAL A 43 -2.60 14.24 -10.14
N TYR A 44 -3.61 13.71 -10.83
CA TYR A 44 -3.38 12.78 -11.95
C TYR A 44 -2.61 13.43 -13.10
N HIS A 45 -2.91 14.66 -13.46
CA HIS A 45 -2.15 15.40 -14.49
C HIS A 45 -0.69 15.64 -14.07
N SER A 46 -0.43 15.85 -12.77
CA SER A 46 0.94 16.00 -12.27
C SER A 46 1.79 14.72 -12.37
N ILE A 47 1.15 13.56 -12.53
CA ILE A 47 1.85 12.27 -12.66
C ILE A 47 2.61 12.18 -13.99
N GLU A 48 2.13 12.83 -15.04
CA GLU A 48 2.74 12.81 -16.37
C GLU A 48 3.89 13.81 -16.51
N ASP A 49 3.99 14.77 -15.60
CA ASP A 49 5.04 15.79 -15.63
C ASP A 49 6.35 15.26 -15.03
N SER A 50 7.32 14.98 -15.89
CA SER A 50 8.64 14.48 -15.49
C SER A 50 9.51 15.51 -14.76
N SER A 51 9.12 16.81 -14.76
CA SER A 51 9.84 17.88 -14.04
C SER A 51 9.51 17.90 -12.54
N ILE A 52 8.43 17.22 -12.14
CA ILE A 52 7.94 17.20 -10.77
C ILE A 52 8.46 15.95 -10.04
N THR A 53 9.12 16.15 -8.89
CA THR A 53 9.47 15.04 -8.00
C THR A 53 8.23 14.56 -7.24
N ARG A 54 7.81 13.34 -7.52
CA ARG A 54 6.54 12.77 -7.05
C ARG A 54 6.68 12.08 -5.71
N PHE A 55 6.25 12.72 -4.63
CA PHE A 55 6.19 12.13 -3.29
C PHE A 55 4.81 11.57 -2.93
N SER A 56 3.77 11.91 -3.71
CA SER A 56 2.38 11.58 -3.40
C SER A 56 1.94 10.16 -3.76
N LEU A 57 2.70 9.44 -4.58
CA LEU A 57 2.26 8.16 -5.15
C LEU A 57 2.96 6.92 -4.58
N GLY A 58 4.03 7.09 -3.82
CA GLY A 58 4.81 5.97 -3.28
C GLY A 58 5.38 5.03 -4.36
N ILE A 59 5.64 5.54 -5.57
CA ILE A 59 6.22 4.78 -6.67
C ILE A 59 7.74 4.76 -6.53
N PRO A 60 8.37 3.59 -6.36
CA PRO A 60 9.82 3.51 -6.30
C PRO A 60 10.43 3.74 -7.69
N GLU A 61 11.65 4.28 -7.71
CA GLU A 61 12.45 4.40 -8.95
C GLU A 61 12.70 3.03 -9.58
N ASP A 62 12.64 2.95 -10.90
CA ASP A 62 12.83 1.70 -11.66
C ASP A 62 14.16 1.02 -11.37
N VAL A 63 15.21 1.81 -11.10
CA VAL A 63 16.55 1.30 -10.76
C VAL A 63 16.57 0.51 -9.45
N LEU A 64 15.61 0.76 -8.55
CA LEU A 64 15.45 0.03 -7.28
C LEU A 64 14.68 -1.27 -7.44
N LEU A 65 14.03 -1.48 -8.58
CA LEU A 65 13.21 -2.65 -8.84
C LEU A 65 14.04 -3.76 -9.48
N PRO A 66 13.86 -5.02 -9.08
CA PRO A 66 14.58 -6.15 -9.65
C PRO A 66 13.97 -6.59 -10.99
N ILE A 67 13.88 -5.69 -11.97
CA ILE A 67 13.15 -5.88 -13.24
C ILE A 67 13.60 -7.13 -13.99
N ALA A 68 14.91 -7.36 -14.10
CA ALA A 68 15.43 -8.55 -14.81
C ALA A 68 14.98 -9.86 -14.13
N LYS A 69 14.96 -9.88 -12.80
CA LYS A 69 14.49 -11.04 -12.02
C LYS A 69 12.98 -11.24 -12.19
N LEU A 70 12.21 -10.15 -12.13
CA LEU A 70 10.76 -10.19 -12.33
C LEU A 70 10.41 -10.74 -13.71
N ASN A 71 11.05 -10.24 -14.78
CA ASN A 71 10.82 -10.71 -16.14
C ASN A 71 11.13 -12.21 -16.29
N LYS A 72 12.24 -12.67 -15.71
CA LYS A 72 12.61 -14.09 -15.72
C LYS A 72 11.57 -14.96 -15.04
N GLU A 73 11.08 -14.56 -13.87
CA GLU A 73 10.08 -15.32 -13.12
C GLU A 73 8.70 -15.25 -13.79
N LEU A 74 8.36 -14.14 -14.45
CA LEU A 74 7.13 -14.00 -15.23
C LEU A 74 7.10 -15.00 -16.39
N ILE A 75 8.18 -15.11 -17.15
CA ILE A 75 8.30 -16.09 -18.23
C ILE A 75 8.15 -17.53 -17.69
N LYS A 76 8.80 -17.86 -16.59
CA LYS A 76 8.64 -19.19 -15.96
C LYS A 76 7.19 -19.44 -15.52
N ALA A 77 6.54 -18.44 -14.93
CA ALA A 77 5.16 -18.54 -14.50
C ALA A 77 4.23 -18.86 -15.69
N MET A 78 4.40 -18.16 -16.82
CA MET A 78 3.62 -18.42 -18.03
C MET A 78 3.72 -19.88 -18.50
N TYR A 79 4.91 -20.47 -18.47
CA TYR A 79 5.09 -21.89 -18.84
C TYR A 79 4.56 -22.87 -17.81
N SER A 80 4.47 -22.49 -16.55
CA SER A 80 4.02 -23.36 -15.45
C SER A 80 2.52 -23.30 -15.20
N LEU A 81 1.84 -22.27 -15.68
CA LEU A 81 0.41 -22.09 -15.51
C LEU A 81 -0.40 -22.92 -16.51
N PRO A 82 -1.44 -23.64 -16.08
CA PRO A 82 -2.34 -24.35 -16.98
C PRO A 82 -2.95 -23.40 -18.02
N GLY A 83 -2.81 -23.73 -19.30
CA GLY A 83 -3.33 -22.92 -20.39
C GLY A 83 -2.69 -21.52 -20.46
N SER A 84 -1.41 -21.38 -20.02
CA SER A 84 -0.67 -20.10 -20.03
C SER A 84 -1.42 -18.95 -19.34
N GLY A 85 -2.15 -19.26 -18.26
CA GLY A 85 -2.90 -18.26 -17.51
C GLY A 85 -4.27 -17.87 -18.08
N THR A 86 -4.81 -18.64 -19.06
CA THR A 86 -6.14 -18.38 -19.66
C THR A 86 -7.28 -19.02 -18.89
N ARG A 87 -7.00 -19.77 -17.84
CA ARG A 87 -8.03 -20.39 -16.98
C ARG A 87 -8.41 -19.48 -15.84
N TYR A 88 -9.67 -19.58 -15.40
CA TYR A 88 -10.10 -18.95 -14.17
C TYR A 88 -9.33 -19.53 -12.98
N GLU A 89 -8.90 -18.65 -12.09
CA GLU A 89 -8.27 -19.01 -10.83
C GLU A 89 -9.35 -19.18 -9.74
N ASP A 90 -8.97 -19.77 -8.61
CA ASP A 90 -9.79 -19.80 -7.41
C ASP A 90 -10.18 -18.36 -7.00
N PRO A 91 -11.44 -18.12 -6.56
CA PRO A 91 -11.88 -16.79 -6.12
C PRO A 91 -11.02 -16.17 -5.01
N GLN A 92 -10.41 -16.99 -4.16
CA GLN A 92 -9.45 -16.53 -3.15
C GLN A 92 -8.06 -16.25 -3.73
N GLY A 93 -7.82 -16.67 -4.97
CA GLY A 93 -6.53 -16.56 -5.65
C GLY A 93 -5.67 -17.81 -5.53
N ASN A 94 -4.52 -17.79 -6.19
CA ASN A 94 -3.66 -18.93 -6.35
C ASN A 94 -3.18 -19.53 -5.02
N ILE A 95 -3.48 -20.82 -4.82
CA ILE A 95 -3.16 -21.54 -3.57
C ILE A 95 -1.67 -21.51 -3.22
N ARG A 96 -0.78 -21.57 -4.23
CA ARG A 96 0.67 -21.53 -3.99
C ARG A 96 1.10 -20.15 -3.48
N LEU A 97 0.50 -19.08 -4.00
CA LEU A 97 0.74 -17.71 -3.54
C LEU A 97 0.22 -17.53 -2.11
N ARG A 98 -0.99 -17.99 -1.82
CA ARG A 98 -1.60 -17.92 -0.49
C ARG A 98 -0.76 -18.67 0.56
N ASN A 99 -0.30 -19.88 0.24
CA ASN A 99 0.63 -20.65 1.09
C ASN A 99 1.95 -19.90 1.34
N TYR A 100 2.49 -19.25 0.31
CA TYR A 100 3.71 -18.47 0.45
C TYR A 100 3.51 -17.27 1.38
N ILE A 101 2.39 -16.56 1.23
CA ILE A 101 2.03 -15.41 2.08
C ILE A 101 1.82 -15.86 3.52
N ALA A 102 1.13 -16.98 3.75
CA ALA A 102 0.93 -17.55 5.09
C ALA A 102 2.27 -17.81 5.80
N ARG A 103 3.21 -18.44 5.09
CA ARG A 103 4.57 -18.68 5.63
C ARG A 103 5.33 -17.37 5.88
N PHE A 104 5.19 -16.39 5.02
CA PHE A 104 5.83 -15.09 5.18
C PHE A 104 5.25 -14.33 6.38
N ALA A 105 3.93 -14.41 6.60
CA ALA A 105 3.25 -13.81 7.75
C ALA A 105 3.75 -14.38 9.09
N TYR A 106 4.25 -15.61 9.11
CA TYR A 106 4.85 -16.20 10.31
C TYR A 106 6.03 -15.38 10.86
N SER A 107 6.77 -14.67 9.98
CA SER A 107 7.85 -13.78 10.38
C SER A 107 7.39 -12.56 11.20
N TRP A 108 6.08 -12.26 11.19
CA TRP A 108 5.44 -11.17 11.93
C TRP A 108 4.57 -11.66 13.10
N ASN A 109 4.80 -12.89 13.57
CA ASN A 109 3.96 -13.57 14.54
C ASN A 109 2.51 -13.84 14.06
N GLY A 110 2.27 -13.80 12.75
CA GLY A 110 1.00 -14.18 12.14
C GLY A 110 0.87 -15.71 12.12
N ASN A 111 -0.15 -16.28 12.76
CA ASN A 111 -0.49 -17.70 12.65
C ASN A 111 -1.61 -17.87 11.64
N LEU A 112 -1.28 -17.65 10.36
CA LEU A 112 -2.21 -17.72 9.24
C LEU A 112 -2.00 -19.01 8.44
N THR A 113 -3.11 -19.52 7.92
CA THR A 113 -3.14 -20.59 6.92
C THR A 113 -3.47 -19.99 5.55
N GLU A 114 -3.35 -20.76 4.49
CA GLU A 114 -3.75 -20.33 3.16
C GLU A 114 -5.24 -19.98 3.05
N ASP A 115 -6.08 -20.53 3.92
CA ASP A 115 -7.52 -20.28 3.93
C ASP A 115 -7.89 -18.91 4.54
N ASP A 116 -6.97 -18.33 5.31
CA ASP A 116 -7.14 -16.99 5.89
C ASP A 116 -6.75 -15.86 4.91
N ILE A 117 -6.33 -16.22 3.69
CA ILE A 117 -5.75 -15.28 2.73
C ILE A 117 -6.58 -15.20 1.46
N VAL A 118 -6.89 -13.98 1.05
CA VAL A 118 -7.50 -13.67 -0.24
C VAL A 118 -6.57 -12.72 -0.99
N THR A 119 -6.20 -13.07 -2.21
CA THR A 119 -5.41 -12.19 -3.08
C THR A 119 -6.31 -11.28 -3.89
N THR A 120 -5.88 -10.04 -4.10
CA THR A 120 -6.67 -9.00 -4.76
C THR A 120 -5.84 -8.27 -5.82
N THR A 121 -6.50 -7.50 -6.67
CA THR A 121 -5.86 -6.70 -7.73
C THR A 121 -5.42 -5.33 -7.20
N GLY A 122 -4.65 -5.31 -6.13
CA GLY A 122 -4.12 -4.11 -5.50
C GLY A 122 -4.85 -3.70 -4.23
N VAL A 123 -4.20 -2.81 -3.46
CA VAL A 123 -4.66 -2.43 -2.11
C VAL A 123 -6.01 -1.73 -2.11
N THR A 124 -6.30 -0.89 -3.10
CA THR A 124 -7.60 -0.21 -3.22
C THR A 124 -8.75 -1.22 -3.36
N ASN A 125 -8.53 -2.29 -4.15
CA ASN A 125 -9.50 -3.37 -4.27
C ASN A 125 -9.66 -4.13 -2.95
N SER A 126 -8.58 -4.40 -2.22
CA SER A 126 -8.63 -5.02 -0.89
C SER A 126 -9.47 -4.20 0.09
N ILE A 127 -9.24 -2.87 0.15
CA ILE A 127 -9.98 -1.96 1.02
C ILE A 127 -11.45 -1.93 0.62
N SER A 128 -11.74 -1.87 -0.68
CA SER A 128 -13.12 -1.88 -1.19
C SER A 128 -13.87 -3.13 -0.76
N LEU A 129 -13.26 -4.30 -0.92
CA LEU A 129 -13.85 -5.57 -0.51
C LEU A 129 -14.06 -5.63 1.00
N ALA A 130 -13.06 -5.24 1.78
CA ALA A 130 -13.16 -5.21 3.24
C ALA A 130 -14.29 -4.29 3.72
N LEU A 131 -14.34 -3.06 3.21
CA LEU A 131 -15.39 -2.11 3.56
C LEU A 131 -16.78 -2.59 3.13
N SER A 132 -16.90 -3.26 1.98
CA SER A 132 -18.18 -3.83 1.51
C SER A 132 -18.75 -4.88 2.47
N VAL A 133 -17.90 -5.56 3.23
CA VAL A 133 -18.32 -6.58 4.20
C VAL A 133 -18.68 -5.97 5.54
N ILE A 134 -17.94 -4.96 6.00
CA ILE A 134 -18.04 -4.45 7.38
C ILE A 134 -18.80 -3.13 7.52
N ALA A 135 -18.93 -2.36 6.43
CA ALA A 135 -19.55 -1.03 6.47
C ALA A 135 -20.82 -0.98 5.62
N ARG A 136 -21.73 -0.10 6.02
CA ARG A 136 -22.99 0.20 5.31
C ARG A 136 -23.04 1.67 4.94
N LYS A 137 -23.80 2.00 3.91
CA LYS A 137 -24.03 3.39 3.52
C LYS A 137 -24.49 4.23 4.72
N GLY A 138 -23.81 5.34 4.96
CA GLY A 138 -24.03 6.25 6.07
C GLY A 138 -23.17 6.00 7.30
N ASP A 139 -22.43 4.89 7.36
CA ASP A 139 -21.46 4.64 8.42
C ASP A 139 -20.28 5.63 8.33
N THR A 140 -19.54 5.76 9.41
CA THR A 140 -18.36 6.62 9.48
C THR A 140 -17.11 5.77 9.61
N ILE A 141 -16.15 6.00 8.74
CA ILE A 141 -14.79 5.44 8.85
C ILE A 141 -13.83 6.50 9.34
N ALA A 142 -12.88 6.11 10.19
CA ALA A 142 -11.79 6.97 10.62
C ALA A 142 -10.55 6.68 9.76
N VAL A 143 -9.88 7.74 9.29
CA VAL A 143 -8.66 7.66 8.49
C VAL A 143 -7.61 8.58 9.07
N GLU A 144 -6.34 8.21 8.97
CA GLU A 144 -5.23 9.10 9.33
C GLU A 144 -5.11 10.24 8.31
N SER A 145 -4.75 11.42 8.78
CA SER A 145 -4.53 12.58 7.91
C SER A 145 -3.07 13.04 7.99
N PRO A 146 -2.34 13.13 6.87
CA PRO A 146 -2.82 12.97 5.47
C PRO A 146 -3.03 11.52 5.04
N VAL A 147 -4.02 11.26 4.20
CA VAL A 147 -4.36 9.95 3.65
C VAL A 147 -4.26 9.96 2.12
N TYR A 148 -4.04 8.78 1.54
CA TYR A 148 -4.12 8.63 0.09
C TYR A 148 -5.54 8.95 -0.41
N PHE A 149 -5.65 9.89 -1.33
CA PHE A 149 -6.93 10.42 -1.83
C PHE A 149 -7.88 9.35 -2.39
N GLY A 150 -7.35 8.24 -2.94
CA GLY A 150 -8.17 7.13 -3.44
C GLY A 150 -9.05 6.48 -2.36
N ILE A 151 -8.67 6.56 -1.09
CA ILE A 151 -9.50 6.08 0.02
C ILE A 151 -10.71 7.01 0.23
N LEU A 152 -10.52 8.32 0.09
CA LEU A 152 -11.61 9.30 0.20
C LEU A 152 -12.61 9.12 -0.93
N GLN A 153 -12.13 8.92 -2.17
CA GLN A 153 -12.99 8.62 -3.32
C GLN A 153 -13.78 7.33 -3.11
N LEU A 154 -13.12 6.28 -2.60
CA LEU A 154 -13.78 5.02 -2.33
C LEU A 154 -14.87 5.18 -1.27
N ALA A 155 -14.57 5.85 -0.16
CA ALA A 155 -15.53 6.12 0.90
C ALA A 155 -16.74 6.88 0.37
N ASN A 156 -16.52 7.92 -0.42
CA ASN A 156 -17.58 8.71 -1.05
C ASN A 156 -18.44 7.85 -1.99
N SER A 157 -17.83 7.03 -2.84
CA SER A 157 -18.54 6.13 -3.77
C SER A 157 -19.42 5.10 -3.05
N MET A 158 -19.02 4.69 -1.85
CA MET A 158 -19.78 3.76 -1.00
C MET A 158 -20.80 4.49 -0.11
N GLY A 159 -20.84 5.83 -0.16
CA GLY A 159 -21.71 6.66 0.69
C GLY A 159 -21.33 6.61 2.16
N LEU A 160 -20.06 6.40 2.48
CA LEU A 160 -19.51 6.44 3.82
C LEU A 160 -19.12 7.88 4.19
N ARG A 161 -19.19 8.18 5.48
CA ARG A 161 -18.65 9.41 6.05
C ARG A 161 -17.21 9.19 6.47
N VAL A 162 -16.37 10.19 6.30
CA VAL A 162 -14.95 10.14 6.69
C VAL A 162 -14.72 11.05 7.89
N LEU A 163 -14.02 10.52 8.89
CA LEU A 163 -13.48 11.26 10.03
C LEU A 163 -11.96 11.21 9.91
N GLU A 164 -11.34 12.36 9.69
CA GLU A 164 -9.88 12.47 9.65
C GLU A 164 -9.31 12.58 11.07
N LEU A 165 -8.32 11.75 11.34
CA LEU A 165 -7.57 11.76 12.61
C LEU A 165 -6.18 12.35 12.30
N PRO A 166 -5.80 13.45 12.97
CA PRO A 166 -4.46 14.01 12.80
C PRO A 166 -3.42 13.04 13.38
N THR A 167 -2.33 12.83 12.62
CA THR A 167 -1.18 11.99 13.00
C THR A 167 0.09 12.80 13.08
#